data_146848e5c30b204b2fed62a952e41d01
#
_entry.id   146848e5c30b204b2fed62a952e41d01
#
_cell.length_a   1.000
_cell.length_b   1.000
_cell.length_c   1.000
_cell.angle_alpha   90.00
_cell.angle_beta   90.00
_cell.angle_gamma   90.00
#
_symmetry.space_group_name_H-M   'P 1'
#
loop_
_entity.id
_entity.type
_entity.pdbx_description
1 polymer ?
#
loop_
_entity_poly.entity_id
_entity_poly.type
_entity_poly.pdbx_seq_one_letter_code
_entity_poly.pdbx_strand_id
1 'polypeptide(L)'
;TFLYLYSTDIKFKVNNFSKENAQLFEKKWDEIRDALLETFNLLKVFGFNDYTLTSKNSILPIVYWIYHNKIYKDFSTKIEYKNQRLEIKKWLHISLLKQLFSGTSDSVLSQIRRAFSPEKLTTSSYPIQEIFSFVKKDISIGSEFIEELLNIQYEEAQSFSILALLFPHLDYKNNSFHKDHLHPKDEFKNLSNEDKTKYSWREYNSIVNLQMLDSNENMSKNNLHLDKWIENETIDKGSFKDNFLVNHLLPLECDFAITEFDKFFIARKNILFNKLYEILK
;
A
#
# COMPACT_ATOMS: atom_id res chain seq x y z
N THR A 1 -7.48 1.30 20.84
CA THR A 1 -7.64 2.75 20.49
C THR A 1 -7.72 3.61 21.74
N PHE A 2 -8.68 3.38 22.65
CA PHE A 2 -8.88 4.22 23.85
C PHE A 2 -7.59 4.40 24.67
N LEU A 3 -6.89 3.32 25.01
CA LEU A 3 -5.62 3.42 25.75
C LEU A 3 -4.57 4.23 24.98
N TYR A 4 -4.51 4.09 23.67
CA TYR A 4 -3.59 4.86 22.85
C TYR A 4 -3.91 6.36 22.85
N LEU A 5 -5.18 6.74 22.95
CA LEU A 5 -5.62 8.13 23.00
C LEU A 5 -5.37 8.78 24.38
N TYR A 6 -5.64 8.05 25.47
CA TYR A 6 -5.79 8.65 26.80
C TYR A 6 -4.82 8.15 27.86
N SER A 7 -4.33 6.90 27.76
CA SER A 7 -3.49 6.33 28.81
C SER A 7 -2.01 6.68 28.62
N THR A 8 -1.28 6.90 29.71
CA THR A 8 0.18 7.01 29.70
C THR A 8 0.82 5.65 29.39
N ASP A 9 0.27 4.55 29.92
CA ASP A 9 0.62 3.17 29.56
C ASP A 9 -0.41 2.62 28.58
N ILE A 10 -0.01 2.45 27.31
CA ILE A 10 -0.88 1.96 26.23
C ILE A 10 -1.07 0.45 26.21
N LYS A 11 -0.35 -0.29 27.06
CA LYS A 11 -0.40 -1.74 27.12
C LYS A 11 -1.76 -2.25 27.58
N PHE A 12 -2.21 -3.35 26.99
CA PHE A 12 -3.44 -4.01 27.37
C PHE A 12 -3.23 -4.80 28.68
N LYS A 13 -3.33 -4.10 29.83
CA LYS A 13 -3.19 -4.66 31.17
C LYS A 13 -4.43 -4.38 32.00
N VAL A 14 -4.74 -5.27 32.96
CA VAL A 14 -5.89 -5.14 33.86
C VAL A 14 -5.94 -3.78 34.55
N ASN A 15 -4.81 -3.26 35.01
CA ASN A 15 -4.72 -1.97 35.72
C ASN A 15 -5.14 -0.77 34.83
N ASN A 16 -5.14 -0.93 33.50
CA ASN A 16 -5.58 0.11 32.58
C ASN A 16 -7.10 0.13 32.35
N PHE A 17 -7.84 -0.82 32.97
CA PHE A 17 -9.30 -0.93 32.91
C PHE A 17 -9.94 -0.54 34.25
N SER A 18 -9.52 0.58 34.81
CA SER A 18 -10.13 1.16 36.01
C SER A 18 -11.54 1.68 35.74
N LYS A 19 -12.31 1.89 36.82
CA LYS A 19 -13.65 2.50 36.74
C LYS A 19 -13.61 3.89 36.08
N GLU A 20 -12.60 4.67 36.41
CA GLU A 20 -12.38 6.03 35.90
C GLU A 20 -12.11 5.97 34.38
N ASN A 21 -11.27 5.04 33.92
CA ASN A 21 -11.01 4.84 32.49
C ASN A 21 -12.27 4.37 31.75
N ALA A 22 -13.08 3.48 32.36
CA ALA A 22 -14.34 3.04 31.77
C ALA A 22 -15.34 4.21 31.60
N GLN A 23 -15.52 5.04 32.64
CA GLN A 23 -16.37 6.22 32.57
C GLN A 23 -15.87 7.26 31.56
N LEU A 24 -14.56 7.45 31.44
CA LEU A 24 -13.96 8.35 30.44
C LEU A 24 -14.20 7.79 29.03
N PHE A 25 -14.06 6.47 28.85
CA PHE A 25 -14.32 5.81 27.57
C PHE A 25 -15.77 5.97 27.14
N GLU A 26 -16.73 5.75 28.02
CA GLU A 26 -18.16 5.98 27.74
C GLU A 26 -18.42 7.43 27.36
N LYS A 27 -17.91 8.39 28.12
CA LYS A 27 -18.05 9.84 27.83
C LYS A 27 -17.47 10.24 26.48
N LYS A 28 -16.40 9.58 26.04
CA LYS A 28 -15.67 9.90 24.80
C LYS A 28 -15.98 8.96 23.64
N TRP A 29 -16.91 8.04 23.83
CA TRP A 29 -17.21 7.00 22.85
C TRP A 29 -17.56 7.54 21.47
N ASP A 30 -18.45 8.53 21.38
CA ASP A 30 -18.90 9.09 20.10
C ASP A 30 -17.73 9.72 19.32
N GLU A 31 -16.90 10.51 19.98
CA GLU A 31 -15.71 11.11 19.35
C GLU A 31 -14.71 10.06 18.86
N ILE A 32 -14.48 9.02 19.67
CA ILE A 32 -13.58 7.90 19.33
C ILE A 32 -14.13 7.10 18.16
N ARG A 33 -15.43 6.76 18.19
CA ARG A 33 -16.13 6.07 17.11
C ARG A 33 -16.02 6.84 15.80
N ASP A 34 -16.29 8.14 15.84
CA ASP A 34 -16.29 8.98 14.64
C ASP A 34 -14.88 9.10 14.04
N ALA A 35 -13.83 9.23 14.86
CA ALA A 35 -12.44 9.20 14.42
C ALA A 35 -12.06 7.85 13.78
N LEU A 36 -12.52 6.74 14.36
CA LEU A 36 -12.31 5.41 13.80
C LEU A 36 -13.02 5.24 12.45
N LEU A 37 -14.29 5.63 12.36
CA LEU A 37 -15.07 5.54 11.13
C LEU A 37 -14.43 6.35 10.01
N GLU A 38 -13.98 7.57 10.29
CA GLU A 38 -13.30 8.41 9.29
C GLU A 38 -11.94 7.82 8.87
N THR A 39 -11.21 7.20 9.81
CA THR A 39 -10.00 6.45 9.47
C THR A 39 -10.31 5.27 8.54
N PHE A 40 -11.37 4.51 8.80
CA PHE A 40 -11.77 3.40 7.91
C PHE A 40 -12.24 3.89 6.54
N ASN A 41 -12.95 5.03 6.47
CA ASN A 41 -13.28 5.66 5.20
C ASN A 41 -12.01 6.02 4.40
N LEU A 42 -11.01 6.57 5.09
CA LEU A 42 -9.72 6.88 4.47
C LEU A 42 -8.99 5.63 3.95
N LEU A 43 -8.97 4.55 4.74
CA LEU A 43 -8.38 3.27 4.32
C LEU A 43 -9.06 2.72 3.07
N LYS A 44 -10.39 2.83 2.99
CA LYS A 44 -11.15 2.43 1.81
C LYS A 44 -10.75 3.24 0.58
N VAL A 45 -10.54 4.56 0.73
CA VAL A 45 -10.03 5.42 -0.36
C VAL A 45 -8.65 4.97 -0.84
N PHE A 46 -7.81 4.45 0.06
CA PHE A 46 -6.48 3.91 -0.28
C PHE A 46 -6.51 2.47 -0.78
N GLY A 47 -7.68 1.81 -0.81
CA GLY A 47 -7.86 0.43 -1.26
C GLY A 47 -7.59 -0.62 -0.18
N PHE A 48 -7.36 -0.22 1.06
CA PHE A 48 -7.14 -1.17 2.15
C PHE A 48 -8.45 -1.73 2.71
N ASN A 49 -8.44 -3.02 2.97
CA ASN A 49 -9.49 -3.77 3.65
C ASN A 49 -8.87 -4.71 4.70
N ASP A 50 -9.66 -5.57 5.31
CA ASP A 50 -9.22 -6.48 6.37
C ASP A 50 -8.16 -7.51 5.90
N TYR A 51 -8.14 -7.84 4.60
CA TYR A 51 -7.17 -8.78 4.00
C TYR A 51 -5.87 -8.09 3.57
N THR A 52 -5.96 -6.86 3.08
CA THR A 52 -4.81 -6.12 2.54
C THR A 52 -4.08 -5.30 3.59
N LEU A 53 -4.72 -4.98 4.73
CA LEU A 53 -4.13 -4.28 5.86
C LEU A 53 -3.39 -5.28 6.76
N THR A 54 -2.12 -5.53 6.50
CA THR A 54 -1.30 -6.55 7.18
C THR A 54 -1.04 -6.26 8.66
N SER A 55 -1.22 -5.02 9.11
CA SER A 55 -1.13 -4.64 10.53
C SER A 55 -2.18 -3.60 10.92
N LYS A 56 -3.10 -3.99 11.81
CA LYS A 56 -4.11 -3.08 12.35
C LYS A 56 -3.52 -2.00 13.28
N ASN A 57 -2.33 -2.18 13.80
CA ASN A 57 -1.65 -1.19 14.64
C ASN A 57 -1.18 0.03 13.84
N SER A 58 -0.99 -0.10 12.53
CA SER A 58 -0.58 1.01 11.65
C SER A 58 -1.60 2.15 11.58
N ILE A 59 -2.87 1.87 11.88
CA ILE A 59 -3.94 2.89 11.84
C ILE A 59 -4.02 3.72 13.12
N LEU A 60 -3.51 3.23 14.26
CA LEU A 60 -3.67 3.92 15.54
C LEU A 60 -3.07 5.32 15.56
N PRO A 61 -1.89 5.59 14.97
CA PRO A 61 -1.37 6.95 14.83
C PRO A 61 -2.27 7.85 13.98
N ILE A 62 -2.93 7.29 12.96
CA ILE A 62 -3.87 8.03 12.11
C ILE A 62 -5.12 8.40 12.91
N VAL A 63 -5.70 7.44 13.63
CA VAL A 63 -6.86 7.68 14.53
C VAL A 63 -6.50 8.75 15.56
N TYR A 64 -5.29 8.67 16.14
CA TYR A 64 -4.81 9.65 17.13
C TYR A 64 -4.81 11.06 16.54
N TRP A 65 -4.24 11.23 15.36
CA TRP A 65 -4.16 12.54 14.70
C TRP A 65 -5.55 13.07 14.31
N ILE A 66 -6.41 12.26 13.70
CA ILE A 66 -7.80 12.61 13.34
C ILE A 66 -8.60 13.01 14.60
N TYR A 67 -8.47 12.22 15.68
CA TYR A 67 -9.17 12.45 16.93
C TYR A 67 -8.80 13.81 17.55
N HIS A 68 -7.51 14.08 17.74
CA HIS A 68 -7.05 15.30 18.39
C HIS A 68 -7.25 16.56 17.55
N ASN A 69 -7.27 16.44 16.23
CA ASN A 69 -7.62 17.53 15.32
C ASN A 69 -9.14 17.70 15.13
N LYS A 70 -9.96 16.82 15.69
CA LYS A 70 -11.44 16.82 15.58
C LYS A 70 -11.94 16.80 14.13
N ILE A 71 -11.26 16.10 13.25
CA ILE A 71 -11.59 16.00 11.83
C ILE A 71 -12.36 14.69 11.60
N TYR A 72 -13.61 14.64 12.08
CA TYR A 72 -14.42 13.42 12.10
C TYR A 72 -15.28 13.20 10.85
N LYS A 73 -15.31 14.18 9.93
CA LYS A 73 -16.16 14.12 8.74
C LYS A 73 -15.41 14.61 7.52
N ASP A 74 -15.63 13.90 6.42
CA ASP A 74 -15.18 14.27 5.08
C ASP A 74 -13.66 14.43 4.90
N PHE A 75 -12.85 14.10 5.90
CA PHE A 75 -11.39 14.13 5.78
C PHE A 75 -10.90 13.24 4.63
N SER A 76 -11.53 12.10 4.44
CA SER A 76 -11.21 11.15 3.38
C SER A 76 -11.46 11.68 1.96
N THR A 77 -12.28 12.74 1.80
CA THR A 77 -12.74 13.23 0.48
C THR A 77 -12.48 14.70 0.19
N LYS A 78 -12.52 15.59 1.20
CA LYS A 78 -12.34 17.03 1.00
C LYS A 78 -10.98 17.37 0.41
N ILE A 79 -10.98 18.27 -0.56
CA ILE A 79 -9.78 18.68 -1.29
C ILE A 79 -8.74 19.37 -0.39
N GLU A 80 -9.19 20.11 0.61
CA GLU A 80 -8.34 20.84 1.57
C GLU A 80 -7.37 19.92 2.34
N TYR A 81 -7.73 18.64 2.52
CA TYR A 81 -6.89 17.64 3.21
C TYR A 81 -6.09 16.73 2.26
N LYS A 82 -5.95 17.10 0.99
CA LYS A 82 -5.24 16.26 0.00
C LYS A 82 -3.81 15.95 0.43
N ASN A 83 -3.07 16.96 0.91
CA ASN A 83 -1.66 16.79 1.30
C ASN A 83 -1.52 15.89 2.53
N GLN A 84 -2.34 16.10 3.54
CA GLN A 84 -2.36 15.26 4.75
C GLN A 84 -2.68 13.80 4.43
N ARG A 85 -3.63 13.56 3.50
CA ARG A 85 -3.92 12.21 3.03
C ARG A 85 -2.73 11.56 2.31
N LEU A 86 -1.95 12.33 1.53
CA LEU A 86 -0.72 11.81 0.89
C LEU A 86 0.33 11.44 1.93
N GLU A 87 0.55 12.27 2.95
CA GLU A 87 1.47 11.98 4.05
C GLU A 87 1.03 10.75 4.84
N ILE A 88 -0.26 10.62 5.16
CA ILE A 88 -0.83 9.45 5.84
C ILE A 88 -0.72 8.21 4.94
N LYS A 89 -0.98 8.32 3.64
CA LYS A 89 -0.80 7.22 2.70
C LYS A 89 0.65 6.74 2.70
N LYS A 90 1.61 7.66 2.61
CA LYS A 90 3.04 7.34 2.69
C LYS A 90 3.41 6.67 4.01
N TRP A 91 2.97 7.22 5.15
CA TRP A 91 3.13 6.61 6.47
C TRP A 91 2.61 5.18 6.49
N LEU A 92 1.37 4.97 6.04
CA LEU A 92 0.72 3.66 6.07
C LEU A 92 1.52 2.63 5.26
N HIS A 93 1.86 2.93 4.00
CA HIS A 93 2.64 2.02 3.15
C HIS A 93 4.01 1.71 3.75
N ILE A 94 4.78 2.71 4.22
CA ILE A 94 6.08 2.48 4.83
C ILE A 94 5.94 1.62 6.08
N SER A 95 4.95 1.89 6.94
CA SER A 95 4.73 1.13 8.17
C SER A 95 4.41 -0.35 7.90
N LEU A 96 3.67 -0.64 6.84
CA LEU A 96 3.31 -2.00 6.42
C LEU A 96 4.47 -2.71 5.73
N LEU A 97 5.14 -2.05 4.78
CA LEU A 97 6.25 -2.63 4.00
C LEU A 97 7.48 -2.89 4.88
N LYS A 98 7.80 -1.98 5.80
CA LYS A 98 8.86 -2.14 6.80
C LYS A 98 8.43 -3.01 8.00
N GLN A 99 7.21 -3.52 8.02
CA GLN A 99 6.67 -4.36 9.09
C GLN A 99 6.92 -3.77 10.48
N LEU A 100 6.69 -2.46 10.65
CA LEU A 100 7.06 -1.73 11.88
C LEU A 100 6.45 -2.34 13.14
N PHE A 101 5.27 -2.92 13.03
CA PHE A 101 4.51 -3.47 14.17
C PHE A 101 4.73 -4.98 14.38
N SER A 102 5.68 -5.61 13.68
CA SER A 102 6.05 -7.00 13.95
C SER A 102 6.76 -7.10 15.31
N GLY A 103 6.32 -8.04 16.15
CA GLY A 103 6.92 -8.30 17.48
C GLY A 103 6.54 -7.28 18.56
N THR A 104 7.18 -6.12 18.62
CA THR A 104 7.07 -5.17 19.74
C THR A 104 6.12 -3.99 19.47
N SER A 105 4.89 -4.25 19.06
CA SER A 105 3.91 -3.22 18.64
C SER A 105 3.72 -2.10 19.66
N ASP A 106 3.55 -2.43 20.97
CA ASP A 106 3.32 -1.43 22.01
C ASP A 106 4.51 -0.48 22.18
N SER A 107 5.73 -1.00 22.03
CA SER A 107 6.95 -0.17 22.08
C SER A 107 7.00 0.81 20.93
N VAL A 108 6.71 0.34 19.70
CA VAL A 108 6.67 1.20 18.50
C VAL A 108 5.57 2.25 18.62
N LEU A 109 4.36 1.87 19.04
CA LEU A 109 3.27 2.80 19.26
C LEU A 109 3.60 3.88 20.31
N SER A 110 4.30 3.49 21.39
CA SER A 110 4.76 4.44 22.41
C SER A 110 5.80 5.43 21.88
N GLN A 111 6.69 4.96 20.97
CA GLN A 111 7.66 5.82 20.29
C GLN A 111 6.93 6.82 19.38
N ILE A 112 6.05 6.34 18.52
CA ILE A 112 5.27 7.17 17.58
C ILE A 112 4.45 8.23 18.32
N ARG A 113 3.84 7.87 19.45
CA ARG A 113 3.01 8.80 20.21
C ARG A 113 3.77 10.03 20.67
N ARG A 114 5.10 9.93 20.89
CA ARG A 114 5.95 11.09 21.26
C ARG A 114 6.07 12.14 20.15
N ALA A 115 5.84 11.75 18.89
CA ALA A 115 5.82 12.67 17.77
C ALA A 115 4.61 13.61 17.80
N PHE A 116 3.53 13.24 18.49
CA PHE A 116 2.30 14.03 18.58
C PHE A 116 2.33 14.98 19.78
N SER A 117 3.31 15.88 19.84
CA SER A 117 3.28 16.99 20.81
C SER A 117 2.16 17.98 20.44
N PRO A 118 1.65 18.78 21.41
CA PRO A 118 0.59 19.75 21.14
C PRO A 118 0.89 20.69 19.96
N GLU A 119 2.16 21.08 19.79
CA GLU A 119 2.61 21.96 18.72
C GLU A 119 2.61 21.28 17.34
N LYS A 120 2.70 19.94 17.33
CA LYS A 120 2.71 19.11 16.12
C LYS A 120 1.33 18.55 15.77
N LEU A 121 0.38 18.61 16.69
CA LEU A 121 -1.01 18.24 16.47
C LEU A 121 -1.76 19.38 15.80
N THR A 122 -1.46 19.61 14.53
CA THR A 122 -2.11 20.63 13.72
C THR A 122 -2.82 20.00 12.53
N THR A 123 -3.80 20.69 11.98
CA THR A 123 -4.51 20.25 10.77
C THR A 123 -3.72 20.52 9.49
N SER A 124 -2.61 21.25 9.56
CA SER A 124 -1.82 21.65 8.39
C SER A 124 -1.01 20.51 7.77
N SER A 125 -0.54 19.56 8.61
CA SER A 125 0.23 18.40 8.13
C SER A 125 0.09 17.22 9.08
N TYR A 126 0.27 16.01 8.53
CA TYR A 126 0.49 14.80 9.34
C TYR A 126 1.98 14.70 9.68
N PRO A 127 2.39 14.53 10.95
CA PRO A 127 3.80 14.67 11.34
C PRO A 127 4.65 13.44 11.01
N ILE A 128 4.73 13.06 9.73
CA ILE A 128 5.40 11.84 9.28
C ILE A 128 6.90 11.85 9.58
N GLN A 129 7.58 12.99 9.44
CA GLN A 129 9.02 13.09 9.68
C GLN A 129 9.33 12.98 11.18
N GLU A 130 8.52 13.60 12.02
CA GLU A 130 8.61 13.47 13.47
C GLU A 130 8.36 12.04 13.92
N ILE A 131 7.34 11.38 13.36
CA ILE A 131 7.08 9.97 13.64
C ILE A 131 8.33 9.14 13.32
N PHE A 132 8.92 9.34 12.16
CA PHE A 132 10.11 8.59 11.75
C PHE A 132 11.32 8.86 12.64
N SER A 133 11.47 10.09 13.16
CA SER A 133 12.58 10.43 14.07
C SER A 133 12.51 9.72 15.42
N PHE A 134 11.31 9.33 15.89
CA PHE A 134 11.13 8.62 17.15
C PHE A 134 11.15 7.10 17.02
N VAL A 135 10.93 6.55 15.82
CA VAL A 135 10.92 5.11 15.58
C VAL A 135 12.35 4.58 15.57
N LYS A 136 12.65 3.59 16.43
CA LYS A 136 13.97 2.99 16.53
C LYS A 136 14.25 1.87 15.52
N LYS A 137 13.20 1.33 14.90
CA LYS A 137 13.36 0.35 13.82
C LYS A 137 13.93 1.03 12.57
N ASP A 138 14.65 0.26 11.77
CA ASP A 138 15.14 0.77 10.48
C ASP A 138 13.97 1.04 9.53
N ILE A 139 13.84 2.31 9.17
CA ILE A 139 12.86 2.83 8.21
C ILE A 139 13.52 3.42 6.97
N SER A 140 14.83 3.23 6.83
CA SER A 140 15.58 3.73 5.67
C SER A 140 15.07 3.12 4.36
N ILE A 141 14.98 3.94 3.35
CA ILE A 141 14.57 3.55 2.00
C ILE A 141 15.81 3.63 1.11
N GLY A 142 16.54 2.53 1.05
CA GLY A 142 17.70 2.36 0.17
C GLY A 142 17.39 1.50 -1.05
N SER A 143 18.34 1.42 -1.98
CA SER A 143 18.23 0.58 -3.19
C SER A 143 17.97 -0.89 -2.86
N GLU A 144 18.65 -1.43 -1.84
CA GLU A 144 18.45 -2.82 -1.39
C GLU A 144 17.01 -3.10 -1.00
N PHE A 145 16.40 -2.18 -0.24
CA PHE A 145 15.00 -2.34 0.16
C PHE A 145 14.05 -2.31 -1.04
N ILE A 146 14.28 -1.46 -2.04
CA ILE A 146 13.47 -1.46 -3.26
C ILE A 146 13.64 -2.77 -4.03
N GLU A 147 14.87 -3.31 -4.12
CA GLU A 147 15.10 -4.63 -4.71
C GLU A 147 14.35 -5.75 -3.99
N GLU A 148 14.32 -5.73 -2.64
CA GLU A 148 13.52 -6.66 -1.84
C GLU A 148 12.03 -6.56 -2.17
N LEU A 149 11.49 -5.34 -2.28
CA LEU A 149 10.08 -5.13 -2.64
C LEU A 149 9.73 -5.68 -4.02
N LEU A 150 10.62 -5.56 -5.01
CA LEU A 150 10.41 -6.08 -6.35
C LEU A 150 10.42 -7.61 -6.42
N ASN A 151 11.06 -8.27 -5.44
CA ASN A 151 11.09 -9.74 -5.31
C ASN A 151 9.90 -10.32 -4.53
N ILE A 152 9.01 -9.49 -3.96
CA ILE A 152 7.79 -9.92 -3.27
C ILE A 152 6.91 -10.70 -4.24
N GLN A 153 6.38 -11.83 -3.77
CA GLN A 153 5.60 -12.76 -4.58
C GLN A 153 4.11 -12.39 -4.57
N TYR A 154 3.38 -12.87 -5.57
CA TYR A 154 1.93 -12.64 -5.71
C TYR A 154 1.15 -12.95 -4.42
N GLU A 155 1.46 -14.05 -3.74
CA GLU A 155 0.74 -14.53 -2.56
C GLU A 155 1.10 -13.75 -1.29
N GLU A 156 2.22 -13.03 -1.28
CA GLU A 156 2.66 -12.30 -0.09
C GLU A 156 1.75 -11.10 0.20
N ALA A 157 1.51 -10.88 1.48
CA ALA A 157 0.56 -9.85 1.93
C ALA A 157 0.96 -8.41 1.52
N GLN A 158 2.26 -8.15 1.39
CA GLN A 158 2.79 -6.85 0.99
C GLN A 158 2.57 -6.52 -0.49
N SER A 159 2.30 -7.53 -1.35
CA SER A 159 2.16 -7.31 -2.80
C SER A 159 1.07 -6.29 -3.14
N PHE A 160 -0.07 -6.32 -2.42
CA PHE A 160 -1.12 -5.31 -2.59
C PHE A 160 -0.60 -3.90 -2.31
N SER A 161 0.10 -3.70 -1.18
CA SER A 161 0.62 -2.40 -0.78
C SER A 161 1.58 -1.82 -1.83
N ILE A 162 2.44 -2.67 -2.40
CA ILE A 162 3.39 -2.27 -3.46
C ILE A 162 2.63 -1.87 -4.73
N LEU A 163 1.67 -2.69 -5.16
CA LEU A 163 0.89 -2.40 -6.36
C LEU A 163 0.01 -1.16 -6.20
N ALA A 164 -0.57 -0.93 -5.01
CA ALA A 164 -1.34 0.29 -4.73
C ALA A 164 -0.48 1.57 -4.73
N LEU A 165 0.82 1.47 -4.45
CA LEU A 165 1.76 2.58 -4.65
C LEU A 165 2.09 2.81 -6.12
N LEU A 166 2.29 1.74 -6.89
CA LEU A 166 2.63 1.79 -8.30
C LEU A 166 1.47 2.29 -9.17
N PHE A 167 0.23 1.98 -8.81
CA PHE A 167 -0.99 2.35 -9.52
C PHE A 167 -1.89 3.30 -8.70
N PRO A 168 -1.41 4.52 -8.34
CA PRO A 168 -2.12 5.43 -7.44
C PRO A 168 -3.35 6.11 -8.09
N HIS A 169 -3.49 6.04 -9.41
CA HIS A 169 -4.58 6.66 -10.18
C HIS A 169 -5.87 5.84 -10.17
N LEU A 170 -5.83 4.60 -9.70
CA LEU A 170 -6.99 3.71 -9.66
C LEU A 170 -7.98 4.15 -8.58
N ASP A 171 -9.28 4.10 -8.89
CA ASP A 171 -10.35 4.44 -7.94
C ASP A 171 -10.69 3.26 -7.03
N TYR A 172 -9.83 3.04 -6.05
CA TYR A 172 -9.97 1.96 -5.06
C TYR A 172 -11.23 2.10 -4.19
N LYS A 173 -11.81 3.29 -4.11
CA LYS A 173 -13.01 3.53 -3.29
C LYS A 173 -14.24 2.91 -3.91
N ASN A 174 -14.40 3.03 -5.22
CA ASN A 174 -15.64 2.70 -5.93
C ASN A 174 -15.55 1.39 -6.72
N ASN A 175 -14.32 0.89 -6.97
CA ASN A 175 -14.08 -0.31 -7.77
C ASN A 175 -13.36 -1.39 -6.97
N SER A 176 -13.59 -2.65 -7.35
CA SER A 176 -12.81 -3.79 -6.88
C SER A 176 -11.63 -4.02 -7.81
N PHE A 177 -10.44 -4.18 -7.24
CA PHE A 177 -9.21 -4.41 -7.97
C PHE A 177 -8.62 -5.77 -7.65
N HIS A 178 -8.00 -6.37 -8.65
CA HIS A 178 -7.37 -7.67 -8.57
C HIS A 178 -5.88 -7.56 -8.94
N LYS A 179 -5.06 -8.28 -8.21
CA LYS A 179 -3.67 -8.52 -8.63
C LYS A 179 -3.71 -9.50 -9.81
N ASP A 180 -3.05 -9.15 -10.87
CA ASP A 180 -2.98 -9.96 -12.07
C ASP A 180 -1.54 -10.11 -12.56
N HIS A 181 -1.25 -11.25 -13.21
CA HIS A 181 0.02 -11.48 -13.88
C HIS A 181 -0.03 -10.91 -15.29
N LEU A 182 0.92 -10.09 -15.69
CA LEU A 182 1.04 -9.57 -17.05
C LEU A 182 1.21 -10.74 -18.04
N HIS A 183 2.23 -11.56 -17.85
CA HIS A 183 2.34 -12.88 -18.48
C HIS A 183 1.60 -13.89 -17.63
N PRO A 184 0.49 -14.50 -18.12
CA PRO A 184 -0.34 -15.41 -17.34
C PRO A 184 0.40 -16.61 -16.75
N LYS A 185 -0.04 -17.10 -15.58
CA LYS A 185 0.57 -18.29 -14.93
C LYS A 185 0.64 -19.53 -15.83
N ASP A 186 -0.33 -19.67 -16.73
CA ASP A 186 -0.40 -20.83 -17.61
C ASP A 186 0.69 -20.81 -18.68
N GLU A 187 1.15 -19.64 -19.12
CA GLU A 187 2.30 -19.55 -20.02
C GLU A 187 3.55 -20.18 -19.40
N PHE A 188 3.84 -19.88 -18.13
CA PHE A 188 4.99 -20.49 -17.45
C PHE A 188 4.88 -22.00 -17.33
N LYS A 189 3.69 -22.53 -17.05
CA LYS A 189 3.47 -23.99 -16.96
C LYS A 189 3.78 -24.68 -18.28
N ASN A 190 3.42 -24.05 -19.40
CA ASN A 190 3.54 -24.57 -20.74
C ASN A 190 4.91 -24.34 -21.39
N LEU A 191 5.81 -23.58 -20.75
CA LEU A 191 7.18 -23.39 -21.21
C LEU A 191 7.95 -24.68 -21.26
N SER A 192 8.85 -24.81 -22.26
CA SER A 192 9.80 -25.90 -22.34
C SER A 192 10.74 -25.93 -21.11
N ASN A 193 11.38 -27.08 -20.87
CA ASN A 193 12.36 -27.16 -19.79
C ASN A 193 13.58 -26.25 -20.07
N GLU A 194 13.95 -26.05 -21.32
CA GLU A 194 15.02 -25.14 -21.72
C GLU A 194 14.68 -23.67 -21.37
N ASP A 195 13.47 -23.23 -21.70
CA ASP A 195 13.04 -21.86 -21.35
C ASP A 195 12.93 -21.65 -19.83
N LYS A 196 12.50 -22.65 -19.07
CA LYS A 196 12.47 -22.61 -17.60
C LYS A 196 13.86 -22.52 -16.95
N THR A 197 14.94 -22.74 -17.69
CA THR A 197 16.31 -22.50 -17.21
C THR A 197 16.72 -21.02 -17.33
N LYS A 198 16.07 -20.24 -18.19
CA LYS A 198 16.40 -18.83 -18.43
C LYS A 198 15.83 -17.93 -17.33
N TYR A 199 14.68 -18.27 -16.78
CA TYR A 199 14.01 -17.51 -15.71
C TYR A 199 13.25 -18.43 -14.76
N SER A 200 13.34 -18.11 -13.47
CA SER A 200 12.74 -18.91 -12.41
C SER A 200 11.26 -18.57 -12.19
N TRP A 201 10.53 -19.52 -11.59
CA TRP A 201 9.17 -19.23 -11.11
C TRP A 201 9.13 -18.03 -10.15
N ARG A 202 10.18 -17.84 -9.33
CA ARG A 202 10.25 -16.74 -8.40
C ARG A 202 10.30 -15.37 -9.09
N GLU A 203 11.03 -15.27 -10.21
CA GLU A 203 11.03 -14.04 -11.04
C GLU A 203 9.66 -13.85 -11.69
N TYR A 204 9.11 -14.92 -12.25
CA TYR A 204 7.83 -14.90 -12.93
C TYR A 204 6.64 -14.52 -12.02
N ASN A 205 6.66 -14.93 -10.76
CA ASN A 205 5.61 -14.68 -9.77
C ASN A 205 5.83 -13.43 -8.93
N SER A 206 6.87 -12.64 -9.23
CA SER A 206 7.23 -11.44 -8.46
C SER A 206 6.46 -10.19 -8.90
N ILE A 207 6.54 -9.13 -8.09
CA ILE A 207 5.97 -7.80 -8.40
C ILE A 207 6.29 -7.34 -9.82
N VAL A 208 7.46 -7.73 -10.36
CA VAL A 208 7.88 -7.32 -11.71
C VAL A 208 6.96 -7.85 -12.81
N ASN A 209 6.29 -8.99 -12.61
CA ASN A 209 5.28 -9.52 -13.54
C ASN A 209 3.84 -9.24 -13.08
N LEU A 210 3.62 -8.41 -12.05
CA LEU A 210 2.29 -8.13 -11.52
C LEU A 210 1.79 -6.73 -11.88
N GLN A 211 0.48 -6.60 -11.96
CA GLN A 211 -0.24 -5.35 -12.10
C GLN A 211 -1.50 -5.34 -11.25
N MET A 212 -2.19 -4.20 -11.23
CA MET A 212 -3.50 -4.04 -10.62
C MET A 212 -4.52 -3.74 -11.71
N LEU A 213 -5.55 -4.56 -11.84
CA LEU A 213 -6.65 -4.37 -12.79
C LEU A 213 -7.97 -4.26 -12.05
N ASP A 214 -8.91 -3.50 -12.60
CA ASP A 214 -10.29 -3.60 -12.16
C ASP A 214 -10.91 -4.95 -12.55
N SER A 215 -12.08 -5.25 -11.99
CA SER A 215 -12.72 -6.56 -12.21
C SER A 215 -13.10 -6.79 -13.68
N ASN A 216 -13.47 -5.75 -14.43
CA ASN A 216 -13.87 -5.88 -15.84
C ASN A 216 -12.65 -6.06 -16.74
N GLU A 217 -11.59 -5.27 -16.51
CA GLU A 217 -10.32 -5.42 -17.22
C GLU A 217 -9.70 -6.79 -16.97
N ASN A 218 -9.73 -7.26 -15.71
CA ASN A 218 -9.21 -8.57 -15.33
C ASN A 218 -9.99 -9.71 -16.02
N MET A 219 -11.32 -9.61 -16.09
CA MET A 219 -12.15 -10.58 -16.81
C MET A 219 -11.90 -10.54 -18.33
N SER A 220 -11.71 -9.34 -18.90
CA SER A 220 -11.42 -9.15 -20.33
C SER A 220 -10.04 -9.71 -20.70
N LYS A 221 -9.03 -9.44 -19.86
CA LYS A 221 -7.67 -9.95 -20.07
C LYS A 221 -7.62 -11.47 -19.90
N ASN A 222 -8.22 -12.00 -18.84
CA ASN A 222 -8.21 -13.43 -18.53
C ASN A 222 -6.79 -14.05 -18.71
N ASN A 223 -6.66 -15.14 -19.47
CA ASN A 223 -5.39 -15.82 -19.78
C ASN A 223 -4.77 -15.38 -21.13
N LEU A 224 -5.14 -14.18 -21.63
CA LEU A 224 -4.51 -13.67 -22.86
C LEU A 224 -3.01 -13.45 -22.65
N HIS A 225 -2.22 -13.88 -23.64
CA HIS A 225 -0.79 -13.54 -23.71
C HIS A 225 -0.60 -12.03 -23.71
N LEU A 226 0.47 -11.54 -23.10
CA LEU A 226 0.67 -10.10 -22.90
C LEU A 226 0.68 -9.32 -24.22
N ASP A 227 1.36 -9.84 -25.25
CA ASP A 227 1.39 -9.24 -26.59
C ASP A 227 -0.02 -9.12 -27.20
N LYS A 228 -0.84 -10.17 -27.06
CA LYS A 228 -2.22 -10.19 -27.56
C LYS A 228 -3.14 -9.28 -26.77
N TRP A 229 -2.96 -9.19 -25.47
CA TRP A 229 -3.74 -8.24 -24.68
C TRP A 229 -3.42 -6.79 -25.07
N ILE A 230 -2.13 -6.43 -25.27
CA ILE A 230 -1.73 -5.12 -25.77
C ILE A 230 -2.33 -4.85 -27.14
N GLU A 231 -2.29 -5.80 -28.06
CA GLU A 231 -2.87 -5.68 -29.40
C GLU A 231 -4.38 -5.39 -29.32
N ASN A 232 -5.13 -6.18 -28.54
CA ASN A 232 -6.58 -5.99 -28.37
C ASN A 232 -6.92 -4.62 -27.79
N GLU A 233 -6.20 -4.15 -26.78
CA GLU A 233 -6.49 -2.85 -26.14
C GLU A 233 -6.11 -1.66 -27.03
N THR A 234 -5.08 -1.80 -27.86
CA THR A 234 -4.54 -0.67 -28.63
C THR A 234 -5.07 -0.62 -30.06
N ILE A 235 -5.28 -1.77 -30.73
CA ILE A 235 -5.80 -1.86 -32.09
C ILE A 235 -7.32 -1.97 -32.07
N ASP A 236 -7.86 -2.98 -31.40
CA ASP A 236 -9.28 -3.30 -31.45
C ASP A 236 -10.14 -2.30 -30.68
N LYS A 237 -9.66 -1.81 -29.53
CA LYS A 237 -10.35 -0.80 -28.73
C LYS A 237 -9.89 0.64 -29.00
N GLY A 238 -8.87 0.85 -29.86
CA GLY A 238 -8.42 2.16 -30.30
C GLY A 238 -7.68 2.99 -29.25
N SER A 239 -7.11 2.38 -28.23
CA SER A 239 -6.24 3.08 -27.26
C SER A 239 -4.89 3.42 -27.87
N PHE A 240 -4.34 4.60 -27.55
CA PHE A 240 -2.98 4.94 -27.95
C PHE A 240 -1.99 4.00 -27.23
N LYS A 241 -1.18 3.25 -28.00
CA LYS A 241 -0.27 2.23 -27.49
C LYS A 241 0.65 2.76 -26.39
N ASP A 242 1.30 3.89 -26.60
CA ASP A 242 2.23 4.47 -25.64
C ASP A 242 1.54 4.83 -24.32
N ASN A 243 0.33 5.39 -24.37
CA ASN A 243 -0.45 5.69 -23.17
C ASN A 243 -0.84 4.41 -22.41
N PHE A 244 -1.22 3.37 -23.14
CA PHE A 244 -1.51 2.08 -22.55
C PHE A 244 -0.27 1.51 -21.82
N LEU A 245 0.87 1.47 -22.51
CA LEU A 245 2.12 0.96 -21.94
C LEU A 245 2.54 1.75 -20.69
N VAL A 246 2.47 3.09 -20.74
CA VAL A 246 2.80 3.95 -19.59
C VAL A 246 1.85 3.71 -18.41
N ASN A 247 0.55 3.59 -18.65
CA ASN A 247 -0.45 3.35 -17.59
C ASN A 247 -0.25 2.01 -16.89
N HIS A 248 0.19 0.98 -17.63
CA HIS A 248 0.49 -0.35 -17.09
C HIS A 248 1.96 -0.52 -16.67
N LEU A 249 2.75 0.56 -16.69
CA LEU A 249 4.18 0.54 -16.34
C LEU A 249 4.95 -0.50 -17.16
N LEU A 250 4.67 -0.55 -18.46
CA LEU A 250 5.32 -1.42 -19.42
C LEU A 250 6.41 -0.66 -20.17
N PRO A 251 7.51 -1.33 -20.57
CA PRO A 251 8.54 -0.72 -21.40
C PRO A 251 7.97 -0.27 -22.76
N LEU A 252 8.35 0.91 -23.25
CA LEU A 252 7.90 1.41 -24.56
C LEU A 252 8.52 0.64 -25.73
N GLU A 253 9.78 0.22 -25.57
CA GLU A 253 10.54 -0.51 -26.56
C GLU A 253 10.89 -1.92 -26.03
N CYS A 254 9.96 -2.85 -26.17
CA CYS A 254 10.15 -4.22 -25.75
C CYS A 254 9.30 -5.17 -26.61
N ASP A 255 9.81 -6.38 -26.84
CA ASP A 255 9.01 -7.49 -27.31
C ASP A 255 8.30 -8.12 -26.11
N PHE A 256 6.99 -8.28 -26.20
CA PHE A 256 6.14 -8.81 -25.13
C PHE A 256 5.82 -10.30 -25.31
N ALA A 257 6.47 -10.98 -26.26
CA ALA A 257 6.36 -12.43 -26.37
C ALA A 257 7.01 -13.12 -25.15
N ILE A 258 6.44 -14.22 -24.72
CA ILE A 258 6.93 -14.97 -23.56
C ILE A 258 8.39 -15.46 -23.73
N THR A 259 8.83 -15.68 -24.96
CA THR A 259 10.21 -16.06 -25.29
C THR A 259 11.24 -14.97 -24.98
N GLU A 260 10.79 -13.72 -24.83
CA GLU A 260 11.62 -12.55 -24.49
C GLU A 260 11.37 -12.08 -23.04
N PHE A 261 10.82 -12.95 -22.19
CA PHE A 261 10.45 -12.61 -20.80
C PHE A 261 11.63 -12.06 -19.99
N ASP A 262 12.84 -12.56 -20.19
CA ASP A 262 14.06 -12.09 -19.53
C ASP A 262 14.34 -10.60 -19.81
N LYS A 263 14.24 -10.17 -21.06
CA LYS A 263 14.41 -8.79 -21.48
C LYS A 263 13.28 -7.91 -20.95
N PHE A 264 12.04 -8.37 -21.08
CA PHE A 264 10.88 -7.73 -20.49
C PHE A 264 11.04 -7.53 -18.98
N PHE A 265 11.45 -8.57 -18.25
CA PHE A 265 11.63 -8.55 -16.82
C PHE A 265 12.66 -7.48 -16.39
N ILE A 266 13.83 -7.45 -17.04
CA ILE A 266 14.90 -6.48 -16.75
C ILE A 266 14.41 -5.05 -17.02
N ALA A 267 13.79 -4.81 -18.17
CA ALA A 267 13.32 -3.48 -18.56
C ALA A 267 12.24 -2.98 -17.60
N ARG A 268 11.25 -3.81 -17.29
CA ARG A 268 10.17 -3.45 -16.37
C ARG A 268 10.65 -3.27 -14.94
N LYS A 269 11.57 -4.12 -14.47
CA LYS A 269 12.18 -4.01 -13.15
C LYS A 269 12.79 -2.62 -12.94
N ASN A 270 13.50 -2.09 -13.94
CA ASN A 270 14.09 -0.76 -13.90
C ASN A 270 13.03 0.35 -13.77
N ILE A 271 11.92 0.24 -14.52
CA ILE A 271 10.79 1.19 -14.45
C ILE A 271 10.19 1.20 -13.03
N LEU A 272 9.89 0.02 -12.49
CA LEU A 272 9.28 -0.14 -11.18
C LEU A 272 10.23 0.29 -10.06
N PHE A 273 11.53 -0.02 -10.17
CA PHE A 273 12.56 0.41 -9.23
C PHE A 273 12.59 1.93 -9.09
N ASN A 274 12.73 2.63 -10.20
CA ASN A 274 12.80 4.09 -10.21
C ASN A 274 11.53 4.71 -9.64
N LYS A 275 10.36 4.19 -10.02
CA LYS A 275 9.07 4.68 -9.53
C LYS A 275 8.88 4.46 -8.03
N LEU A 276 9.19 3.28 -7.52
CA LEU A 276 9.11 3.00 -6.07
C LEU A 276 10.12 3.83 -5.28
N TYR A 277 11.33 3.98 -5.78
CA TYR A 277 12.36 4.80 -5.13
C TYR A 277 11.92 6.26 -5.02
N GLU A 278 11.34 6.82 -6.08
CA GLU A 278 10.80 8.19 -6.09
C GLU A 278 9.63 8.36 -5.09
N ILE A 279 8.69 7.42 -5.07
CA ILE A 279 7.49 7.50 -4.21
C ILE A 279 7.84 7.36 -2.73
N LEU A 280 8.76 6.46 -2.40
CA LEU A 280 9.05 6.11 -1.01
C LEU A 280 10.11 7.01 -0.37
N LYS A 281 11.04 7.55 -1.13
CA LYS A 281 12.06 8.49 -0.66
C LYS A 281 11.48 9.89 -0.43
#